data_9826e9a114c861d2611eeb00c879b764
#
_entry.id   9826e9a114c861d2611eeb00c879b764
#
_cell.length_a   1.000
_cell.length_b   1.000
_cell.length_c   1.000
_cell.angle_alpha   90.00
_cell.angle_beta   90.00
_cell.angle_gamma   90.00
#
_symmetry.space_group_name_H-M   'P 1'
#
loop_
_entity.id
_entity.type
_entity.pdbx_description
1 polymer ?
#
loop_
_entity_poly.entity_id
_entity_poly.type
_entity_poly.pdbx_seq_one_letter_code
_entity_poly.pdbx_strand_id
1 'polypeptide(L)'
;ESINKAKWNIYSECLQDLTLYCLSYLKNKYNFDQVNQAQNLLENIFIEEKSNGMPDEVIEKSKSNFANRIDKVQWSEHHNNSPFENSGYALYKWAPIADELKKLDKKIVLNSIHLKWENIKKEFSNLINL
;
A
#
# COMPACT_ATOMS: atom_id res chain seq x y z
N GLU A 1 -18.51 -1.18 13.57
CA GLU A 1 -17.19 -1.39 14.13
C GLU A 1 -16.29 -2.24 13.25
N SER A 2 -16.79 -3.43 12.86
CA SER A 2 -16.01 -4.31 11.96
C SER A 2 -15.74 -3.68 10.60
N ILE A 3 -16.69 -2.93 10.06
CA ILE A 3 -16.53 -2.22 8.78
C ILE A 3 -15.47 -1.13 8.91
N ASN A 4 -15.48 -0.39 10.01
CA ASN A 4 -14.52 0.67 10.26
C ASN A 4 -13.09 0.10 10.43
N LYS A 5 -12.97 -1.02 11.15
CA LYS A 5 -11.70 -1.71 11.32
C LYS A 5 -11.16 -2.22 9.98
N ALA A 6 -12.02 -2.82 9.17
CA ALA A 6 -11.67 -3.29 7.84
C ALA A 6 -11.16 -2.15 6.96
N LYS A 7 -11.86 -1.03 6.94
CA LYS A 7 -11.50 0.16 6.19
C LYS A 7 -10.07 0.62 6.53
N TRP A 8 -9.77 0.77 7.81
CA TRP A 8 -8.46 1.27 8.24
C TRP A 8 -7.33 0.29 7.95
N ASN A 9 -7.58 -1.02 8.07
CA ASN A 9 -6.57 -2.02 7.73
C ASN A 9 -6.28 -2.05 6.23
N ILE A 10 -7.30 -1.99 5.40
CA ILE A 10 -7.14 -1.93 3.94
C ILE A 10 -6.40 -0.66 3.54
N TYR A 11 -6.83 0.48 4.08
CA TYR A 11 -6.26 1.78 3.77
C TYR A 11 -4.77 1.84 4.15
N SER A 12 -4.42 1.31 5.32
CA SER A 12 -3.03 1.26 5.78
C SER A 12 -2.13 0.46 4.83
N GLU A 13 -2.60 -0.69 4.36
CA GLU A 13 -1.82 -1.50 3.40
C GLU A 13 -1.67 -0.77 2.06
N CYS A 14 -2.70 -0.07 1.62
CA CYS A 14 -2.64 0.73 0.40
C CYS A 14 -1.61 1.86 0.52
N LEU A 15 -1.57 2.53 1.68
CA LEU A 15 -0.59 3.60 1.92
C LEU A 15 0.84 3.07 1.88
N GLN A 16 1.09 1.92 2.49
CA GLN A 16 2.40 1.29 2.48
C GLN A 16 2.82 0.90 1.06
N ASP A 17 1.94 0.21 0.34
CA ASP A 17 2.22 -0.22 -1.03
C ASP A 17 2.49 0.98 -1.95
N LEU A 18 1.68 2.03 -1.83
CA LEU A 18 1.85 3.23 -2.65
C LEU A 18 3.17 3.94 -2.35
N THR A 19 3.53 4.05 -1.07
CA THR A 19 4.80 4.66 -0.65
C THR A 19 5.99 3.92 -1.25
N LEU A 20 6.01 2.59 -1.12
CA LEU A 20 7.10 1.78 -1.65
C LEU A 20 7.15 1.84 -3.17
N TYR A 21 6.00 1.81 -3.82
CA TYR A 21 5.92 1.92 -5.28
C TYR A 21 6.52 3.24 -5.78
N CYS A 22 6.08 4.35 -5.21
CA CYS A 22 6.53 5.68 -5.65
C CYS A 22 8.04 5.85 -5.47
N LEU A 23 8.57 5.46 -4.33
CA LEU A 23 10.00 5.61 -4.05
C LEU A 23 10.84 4.65 -4.89
N SER A 24 10.35 3.44 -5.16
CA SER A 24 11.02 2.51 -6.07
C SER A 24 11.05 3.07 -7.50
N TYR A 25 9.93 3.60 -7.97
CA TYR A 25 9.85 4.20 -9.30
C TYR A 25 10.84 5.38 -9.42
N LEU A 26 10.90 6.24 -8.41
CA LEU A 26 11.74 7.43 -8.44
C LEU A 26 13.24 7.12 -8.31
N LYS A 27 13.62 5.96 -7.81
CA LYS A 27 15.02 5.59 -7.68
C LYS A 27 15.79 5.68 -8.99
N ASN A 28 15.16 5.30 -10.08
CA ASN A 28 15.80 5.31 -11.39
C ASN A 28 15.97 6.71 -11.99
N LYS A 29 15.27 7.70 -11.45
CA LYS A 29 15.31 9.08 -11.94
C LYS A 29 16.08 10.02 -11.00
N TYR A 30 16.05 9.74 -9.71
CA TYR A 30 16.62 10.62 -8.70
C TYR A 30 17.44 9.82 -7.71
N ASN A 31 18.61 10.36 -7.37
CA ASN A 31 19.49 9.75 -6.40
C ASN A 31 19.16 10.28 -5.01
N PHE A 32 18.62 9.43 -4.14
CA PHE A 32 18.28 9.77 -2.76
C PHE A 32 18.26 8.52 -1.89
N ASP A 33 18.19 8.71 -0.57
CA ASP A 33 18.11 7.60 0.39
C ASP A 33 16.66 7.14 0.52
N GLN A 34 16.30 6.05 -0.17
CA GLN A 34 14.93 5.53 -0.20
C GLN A 34 14.44 5.11 1.17
N VAL A 35 15.29 4.44 1.96
CA VAL A 35 14.90 3.97 3.30
C VAL A 35 14.53 5.14 4.19
N ASN A 36 15.36 6.17 4.23
CA ASN A 36 15.13 7.34 5.05
C ASN A 36 13.89 8.11 4.60
N GLN A 37 13.72 8.28 3.29
CA GLN A 37 12.54 8.95 2.74
C GLN A 37 11.26 8.16 3.02
N ALA A 38 11.31 6.83 2.90
CA ALA A 38 10.15 5.98 3.19
C ALA A 38 9.73 6.11 4.65
N GLN A 39 10.68 6.06 5.57
CA GLN A 39 10.39 6.21 7.00
C GLN A 39 9.77 7.57 7.31
N ASN A 40 10.37 8.64 6.82
CA ASN A 40 9.89 10.00 7.07
C ASN A 40 8.51 10.24 6.46
N LEU A 41 8.31 9.79 5.23
CA LEU A 41 7.04 9.98 4.53
C LEU A 41 5.91 9.23 5.23
N LEU A 42 6.13 7.97 5.57
CA LEU A 42 5.08 7.18 6.20
C LEU A 42 4.79 7.67 7.62
N GLU A 43 5.79 8.11 8.36
CA GLU A 43 5.58 8.69 9.69
C GLU A 43 4.67 9.92 9.60
N ASN A 44 4.92 10.82 8.65
CA ASN A 44 4.09 12.00 8.44
C ASN A 44 2.67 11.63 8.02
N ILE A 45 2.53 10.60 7.17
CA ILE A 45 1.22 10.08 6.75
C ILE A 45 0.43 9.59 7.97
N PHE A 46 1.05 8.81 8.86
CA PHE A 46 0.37 8.30 10.04
C PHE A 46 0.01 9.39 11.05
N ILE A 47 0.81 10.42 11.17
CA ILE A 47 0.46 11.59 12.01
C ILE A 47 -0.84 12.22 11.49
N GLU A 48 -0.92 12.42 10.17
CA GLU A 48 -2.11 12.98 9.55
C GLU A 48 -3.31 12.05 9.69
N GLU A 49 -3.12 10.75 9.46
CA GLU A 49 -4.21 9.78 9.54
C GLU A 49 -4.72 9.59 10.97
N LYS A 50 -3.87 9.75 11.97
CA LYS A 50 -4.30 9.76 13.36
C LYS A 50 -5.29 10.88 13.61
N SER A 51 -5.03 12.07 13.07
CA SER A 51 -5.96 13.19 13.19
C SER A 51 -7.27 12.96 12.43
N ASN A 52 -7.25 12.08 11.42
CA ASN A 52 -8.43 11.69 10.65
C ASN A 52 -9.18 10.51 11.26
N GLY A 53 -8.72 9.98 12.39
CA GLY A 53 -9.42 8.92 13.13
C GLY A 53 -8.85 7.52 13.01
N MET A 54 -7.69 7.35 12.39
CA MET A 54 -7.06 6.02 12.33
C MET A 54 -6.71 5.54 13.75
N PRO A 55 -7.16 4.33 14.14
CA PRO A 55 -6.88 3.81 15.48
C PRO A 55 -5.40 3.59 15.73
N ASP A 56 -4.96 3.84 16.96
CA ASP A 56 -3.56 3.67 17.35
C ASP A 56 -3.07 2.23 17.12
N GLU A 57 -3.90 1.22 17.35
CA GLU A 57 -3.50 -0.17 17.13
C GLU A 57 -3.19 -0.45 15.65
N VAL A 58 -3.94 0.17 14.73
CA VAL A 58 -3.67 0.05 13.29
C VAL A 58 -2.35 0.73 12.94
N ILE A 59 -2.13 1.92 13.49
CA ILE A 59 -0.90 2.70 13.26
C ILE A 59 0.33 1.91 13.73
N GLU A 60 0.29 1.39 14.97
CA GLU A 60 1.43 0.67 15.55
C GLU A 60 1.74 -0.62 14.77
N LYS A 61 0.71 -1.36 14.40
CA LYS A 61 0.86 -2.57 13.58
C LYS A 61 1.47 -2.23 12.22
N SER A 62 0.98 -1.16 11.61
CA SER A 62 1.44 -0.73 10.28
C SER A 62 2.89 -0.25 10.31
N LYS A 63 3.28 0.50 11.33
CA LYS A 63 4.67 0.94 11.50
C LYS A 63 5.62 -0.26 11.64
N SER A 64 5.23 -1.25 12.43
CA SER A 64 6.02 -2.46 12.63
C SER A 64 6.16 -3.26 11.34
N ASN A 65 5.06 -3.45 10.61
CA ASN A 65 5.06 -4.17 9.34
C ASN A 65 5.91 -3.44 8.30
N PHE A 66 5.77 -2.13 8.24
CA PHE A 66 6.50 -1.31 7.26
C PHE A 66 8.01 -1.33 7.51
N ALA A 67 8.42 -1.27 8.77
CA ALA A 67 9.83 -1.37 9.13
C ALA A 67 10.46 -2.65 8.62
N ASN A 68 9.73 -3.78 8.72
CA ASN A 68 10.18 -5.06 8.19
C ASN A 68 10.24 -5.06 6.66
N ARG A 69 9.29 -4.41 6.00
CA ARG A 69 9.23 -4.35 4.54
C ARG A 69 10.36 -3.52 3.94
N ILE A 70 10.68 -2.39 4.54
CA ILE A 70 11.72 -1.48 4.05
C ILE A 70 13.06 -2.20 3.89
N ASP A 71 13.40 -3.07 4.84
CA ASP A 71 14.67 -3.78 4.83
C ASP A 71 14.77 -4.84 3.74
N LYS A 72 13.63 -5.25 3.18
CA LYS A 72 13.55 -6.34 2.20
C LYS A 72 13.25 -5.88 0.79
N VAL A 73 12.96 -4.60 0.60
CA VAL A 73 12.56 -4.08 -0.70
C VAL A 73 13.75 -4.02 -1.65
N GLN A 74 13.54 -4.54 -2.85
CA GLN A 74 14.48 -4.38 -3.96
C GLN A 74 14.15 -3.06 -4.67
N TRP A 75 14.69 -1.98 -4.19
CA TRP A 75 14.29 -0.63 -4.60
C TRP A 75 14.36 -0.37 -6.10
N SER A 76 15.29 -0.99 -6.82
CA SER A 76 15.41 -0.80 -8.26
C SER A 76 14.34 -1.52 -9.06
N GLU A 77 13.69 -2.54 -8.49
CA GLU A 77 12.76 -3.43 -9.20
C GLU A 77 11.37 -3.51 -8.60
N HIS A 78 11.20 -3.07 -7.36
CA HIS A 78 9.94 -3.25 -6.62
C HIS A 78 8.71 -2.74 -7.39
N HIS A 79 8.83 -1.60 -8.08
CA HIS A 79 7.71 -1.02 -8.83
C HIS A 79 7.24 -1.90 -9.99
N ASN A 80 8.07 -2.85 -10.44
CA ASN A 80 7.71 -3.79 -11.50
C ASN A 80 7.30 -5.17 -10.98
N ASN A 81 7.44 -5.44 -9.68
CA ASN A 81 7.26 -6.77 -9.10
C ASN A 81 6.05 -6.82 -8.16
N SER A 82 4.84 -6.75 -8.75
CA SER A 82 3.57 -6.82 -8.01
C SER A 82 3.53 -5.89 -6.79
N PRO A 83 3.78 -4.58 -6.99
CA PRO A 83 3.97 -3.65 -5.87
C PRO A 83 2.72 -3.44 -5.01
N PHE A 84 1.53 -3.82 -5.49
CA PHE A 84 0.26 -3.65 -4.79
C PHE A 84 -0.33 -4.98 -4.32
N GLU A 85 0.50 -6.00 -4.19
CA GLU A 85 0.07 -7.33 -3.76
C GLU A 85 -0.57 -7.29 -2.36
N ASN A 86 0.05 -6.59 -1.42
CA ASN A 86 -0.47 -6.50 -0.05
C ASN A 86 -1.82 -5.79 0.01
N SER A 87 -2.01 -4.75 -0.80
CA SER A 87 -3.32 -4.08 -0.91
C SER A 87 -4.40 -5.04 -1.39
N GLY A 88 -4.07 -5.85 -2.38
CA GLY A 88 -4.99 -6.86 -2.90
C GLY A 88 -5.39 -7.88 -1.84
N TYR A 89 -4.43 -8.43 -1.12
CA TYR A 89 -4.68 -9.38 -0.06
C TYR A 89 -5.43 -8.74 1.11
N ALA A 90 -5.13 -7.51 1.48
CA ALA A 90 -5.83 -6.81 2.54
C ALA A 90 -7.30 -6.61 2.18
N LEU A 91 -7.59 -6.19 0.97
CA LEU A 91 -8.97 -6.04 0.53
C LEU A 91 -9.71 -7.37 0.55
N TYR A 92 -9.08 -8.44 0.07
CA TYR A 92 -9.65 -9.77 0.09
C TYR A 92 -9.94 -10.25 1.52
N LYS A 93 -9.01 -10.01 2.44
CA LYS A 93 -9.13 -10.44 3.84
C LYS A 93 -10.17 -9.65 4.62
N TRP A 94 -10.20 -8.33 4.44
CA TRP A 94 -10.98 -7.43 5.30
C TRP A 94 -12.30 -6.99 4.69
N ALA A 95 -12.51 -7.18 3.38
CA ALA A 95 -13.76 -6.77 2.75
C ALA A 95 -14.96 -7.54 3.34
N PRO A 96 -16.07 -6.85 3.64
CA PRO A 96 -17.24 -7.48 4.26
C PRO A 96 -18.11 -8.20 3.22
N ILE A 97 -17.56 -9.27 2.62
CA ILE A 97 -18.28 -10.13 1.69
C ILE A 97 -18.34 -11.55 2.27
N ALA A 98 -19.35 -12.31 1.84
CA ALA A 98 -19.53 -13.67 2.32
C ALA A 98 -18.30 -14.55 1.99
N ASP A 99 -17.90 -15.38 2.95
CA ASP A 99 -16.73 -16.24 2.80
C ASP A 99 -16.79 -17.12 1.55
N GLU A 100 -17.99 -17.61 1.21
CA GLU A 100 -18.21 -18.41 0.02
C GLU A 100 -17.92 -17.64 -1.27
N LEU A 101 -18.35 -16.39 -1.33
CA LEU A 101 -18.05 -15.51 -2.45
C LEU A 101 -16.55 -15.21 -2.52
N LYS A 102 -15.91 -15.00 -1.39
CA LYS A 102 -14.46 -14.79 -1.35
C LYS A 102 -13.71 -15.97 -1.95
N LYS A 103 -14.12 -17.20 -1.63
CA LYS A 103 -13.46 -18.39 -2.15
C LYS A 103 -13.62 -18.54 -3.66
N LEU A 104 -14.83 -18.28 -4.16
CA LEU A 104 -15.12 -18.41 -5.58
C LEU A 104 -14.49 -17.28 -6.41
N ASP A 105 -14.54 -16.07 -5.88
CA ASP A 105 -14.18 -14.87 -6.63
C ASP A 105 -12.82 -14.28 -6.29
N LYS A 106 -12.01 -14.98 -5.49
CA LYS A 106 -10.68 -14.49 -5.08
C LYS A 106 -9.86 -13.99 -6.26
N LYS A 107 -9.79 -14.79 -7.31
CA LYS A 107 -9.01 -14.48 -8.49
C LYS A 107 -9.56 -13.24 -9.21
N ILE A 108 -10.88 -13.15 -9.30
CA ILE A 108 -11.57 -12.02 -9.92
C ILE A 108 -11.32 -10.74 -9.12
N VAL A 109 -11.47 -10.81 -7.80
CA VAL A 109 -11.23 -9.67 -6.91
C VAL A 109 -9.80 -9.17 -7.03
N LEU A 110 -8.82 -10.06 -6.97
CA LEU A 110 -7.41 -9.68 -7.08
C LEU A 110 -7.10 -9.08 -8.45
N ASN A 111 -7.67 -9.63 -9.52
CA ASN A 111 -7.48 -9.08 -10.87
C ASN A 111 -8.12 -7.69 -11.02
N SER A 112 -9.29 -7.47 -10.43
CA SER A 112 -9.95 -6.16 -10.47
C SER A 112 -9.12 -5.09 -9.76
N ILE A 113 -8.54 -5.43 -8.63
CA ILE A 113 -7.65 -4.54 -7.88
C ILE A 113 -6.41 -4.24 -8.70
N HIS A 114 -5.83 -5.26 -9.33
CA HIS A 114 -4.66 -5.09 -10.19
C HIS A 114 -4.93 -4.10 -11.33
N LEU A 115 -6.10 -4.19 -11.97
CA LEU A 115 -6.48 -3.26 -13.04
C LEU A 115 -6.61 -1.83 -12.55
N LYS A 116 -7.17 -1.62 -11.36
CA LYS A 116 -7.28 -0.28 -10.77
C LYS A 116 -5.90 0.31 -10.47
N TRP A 117 -4.99 -0.51 -9.95
CA TRP A 117 -3.64 -0.07 -9.64
C TRP A 117 -2.84 0.23 -10.91
N GLU A 118 -3.12 -0.45 -12.02
CA GLU A 118 -2.49 -0.12 -13.30
C GLU A 118 -2.82 1.31 -13.74
N ASN A 119 -4.06 1.75 -13.52
CA ASN A 119 -4.45 3.14 -13.80
C ASN A 119 -3.69 4.13 -12.92
N ILE A 120 -3.54 3.82 -11.63
CA ILE A 120 -2.81 4.67 -10.68
C ILE A 120 -1.33 4.77 -11.08
N LYS A 121 -0.71 3.65 -11.47
CA LYS A 121 0.67 3.64 -11.97
C LYS A 121 0.83 4.54 -13.18
N LYS A 122 -0.12 4.49 -14.09
CA LYS A 122 -0.10 5.29 -15.32
C LYS A 122 -0.19 6.78 -15.00
N GLU A 123 -1.10 7.16 -14.11
CA GLU A 123 -1.24 8.54 -13.68
C GLU A 123 0.01 9.04 -12.98
N PHE A 124 0.60 8.23 -12.09
CA PHE A 124 1.84 8.59 -11.41
C PHE A 124 2.98 8.80 -12.39
N SER A 125 3.13 7.89 -13.34
CA SER A 125 4.16 8.00 -14.38
C SER A 125 4.00 9.29 -15.20
N ASN A 126 2.76 9.64 -15.56
CA ASN A 126 2.49 10.88 -16.29
C ASN A 126 2.86 12.11 -15.49
N LEU A 127 2.58 12.13 -14.20
CA LEU A 127 2.92 13.24 -13.31
C LEU A 127 4.44 13.42 -13.19
N ILE A 128 5.18 12.34 -13.08
CA ILE A 128 6.64 12.37 -12.93
C ILE A 128 7.32 12.82 -14.23
N ASN A 129 6.74 12.48 -15.37
CA ASN A 129 7.32 12.79 -16.68
C ASN A 129 6.88 14.16 -17.24
N LEU A 130 6.12 14.91 -16.47
CA LEU A 130 5.82 16.29 -16.82
C LEU A 130 7.04 17.17 -16.57
#